data_d9784c1e6a88a89b52138d32adeeb44a
#
_entry.id   d9784c1e6a88a89b52138d32adeeb44a
#
_cell.length_a   1.000
_cell.length_b   1.000
_cell.length_c   1.000
_cell.angle_alpha   90.00
_cell.angle_beta   90.00
_cell.angle_gamma   90.00
#
_symmetry.space_group_name_H-M   'P 1'
#
loop_
_entity.id
_entity.type
_entity.pdbx_description
1 polymer ?
#
loop_
_entity_poly.entity_id
_entity_poly.type
_entity_poly.pdbx_seq_one_letter_code
_entity_poly.pdbx_strand_id
1 'polypeptide(L)'
;MKKWIKVIIAVVIFVIFARALIVLSGMENGDVITKPSIAVMDISGQIFDSSSAIETLKKLKNNPLVEGVIVRVDSPGGAVTPSMEIYDYILNLGKPVYAAMGSVAASGGYLISLGADSIYAEPSTITGSIGVIMNLVNTQELMDKIGVKSVVLKSGAYKDAGSPARQMTEQDKKVLNDVLMDMYYQFTDIVIQRRGLAKEKVMQLADGRVYTGRMAQQNGLINHLGSWRKAADDMKDKLNKPNLEVYEVPAPKTMLEKLTETSSKTELGKIISTKTGFFYLAEIY
;
A
#
# COMPACT_ATOMS: atom_id res chain seq x y z
N MET A 1 44.83 23.86 -27.96
CA MET A 1 43.37 23.62 -28.06
C MET A 1 42.73 24.73 -28.88
N LYS A 2 42.03 24.43 -29.97
CA LYS A 2 41.43 25.43 -30.87
C LYS A 2 40.35 26.22 -30.08
N LYS A 3 40.27 27.56 -30.28
CA LYS A 3 39.38 28.47 -29.53
C LYS A 3 37.90 27.97 -29.44
N TRP A 4 37.42 27.38 -30.53
CA TRP A 4 36.04 26.86 -30.57
C TRP A 4 35.81 25.62 -29.67
N ILE A 5 36.85 24.79 -29.37
CA ILE A 5 36.72 23.68 -28.42
C ILE A 5 36.51 24.22 -27.01
N LYS A 6 37.16 25.33 -26.61
CA LYS A 6 36.95 25.97 -25.31
C LYS A 6 35.53 26.55 -25.18
N VAL A 7 34.98 27.08 -26.29
CA VAL A 7 33.63 27.57 -26.33
C VAL A 7 32.60 26.45 -26.16
N ILE A 8 32.80 25.33 -26.89
CA ILE A 8 31.92 24.15 -26.74
C ILE A 8 31.93 23.62 -25.30
N ILE A 9 33.14 23.47 -24.71
CA ILE A 9 33.25 23.02 -23.31
C ILE A 9 32.56 23.98 -22.37
N ALA A 10 32.72 25.29 -22.54
CA ALA A 10 32.03 26.30 -21.71
C ALA A 10 30.52 26.24 -21.85
N VAL A 11 29.99 26.04 -23.06
CA VAL A 11 28.55 25.88 -23.30
C VAL A 11 28.00 24.59 -22.64
N VAL A 12 28.74 23.47 -22.78
CA VAL A 12 28.35 22.21 -22.14
C VAL A 12 28.32 22.32 -20.61
N ILE A 13 29.38 22.95 -20.03
CA ILE A 13 29.43 23.21 -18.57
C ILE A 13 28.29 24.13 -18.16
N PHE A 14 28.00 25.19 -18.92
CA PHE A 14 26.87 26.09 -18.63
C PHE A 14 25.52 25.38 -18.69
N VAL A 15 25.28 24.51 -19.67
CA VAL A 15 24.06 23.70 -19.80
C VAL A 15 23.93 22.71 -18.64
N ILE A 16 25.03 22.06 -18.24
CA ILE A 16 25.04 21.17 -17.07
C ILE A 16 24.75 21.95 -15.80
N PHE A 17 25.37 23.12 -15.63
CA PHE A 17 25.16 23.98 -14.45
C PHE A 17 23.74 24.56 -14.42
N ALA A 18 23.23 25.02 -15.56
CA ALA A 18 21.83 25.48 -15.67
C ALA A 18 20.82 24.36 -15.38
N ARG A 19 21.08 23.14 -15.86
CA ARG A 19 20.27 21.96 -15.51
C ARG A 19 20.38 21.62 -14.04
N ALA A 20 21.57 21.67 -13.44
CA ALA A 20 21.74 21.47 -12.00
C ALA A 20 21.00 22.52 -11.17
N LEU A 21 21.03 23.79 -11.59
CA LEU A 21 20.24 24.87 -10.96
C LEU A 21 18.73 24.64 -11.10
N ILE A 22 18.25 24.20 -12.26
CA ILE A 22 16.82 23.86 -12.47
C ILE A 22 16.43 22.65 -11.61
N VAL A 23 17.29 21.64 -11.47
CA VAL A 23 17.06 20.50 -10.59
C VAL A 23 17.04 20.94 -9.12
N LEU A 24 17.97 21.81 -8.71
CA LEU A 24 18.01 22.37 -7.36
C LEU A 24 16.82 23.30 -7.09
N SER A 25 16.41 24.15 -8.04
CA SER A 25 15.22 24.99 -7.89
C SER A 25 13.92 24.17 -7.94
N GLY A 26 13.88 23.07 -8.70
CA GLY A 26 12.78 22.11 -8.67
C GLY A 26 12.72 21.29 -7.38
N MET A 27 13.82 21.19 -6.62
CA MET A 27 13.83 20.62 -5.26
C MET A 27 13.34 21.61 -4.20
N GLU A 28 13.44 22.92 -4.45
CA GLU A 28 12.90 23.95 -3.55
C GLU A 28 11.41 24.26 -3.75
N ASN A 29 10.83 23.87 -4.88
CA ASN A 29 9.39 24.00 -5.14
C ASN A 29 8.59 22.72 -4.81
N GLY A 30 9.13 21.81 -4.04
CA GLY A 30 8.38 20.74 -3.41
C GLY A 30 7.55 21.36 -2.28
N ASP A 31 6.26 21.47 -2.54
CA ASP A 31 5.18 21.90 -1.68
C ASP A 31 5.49 21.82 -0.18
N VAL A 32 5.96 22.92 0.37
CA VAL A 32 6.24 23.02 1.81
C VAL A 32 4.94 23.44 2.48
N ILE A 33 4.49 22.67 3.45
CA ILE A 33 3.37 23.08 4.31
C ILE A 33 3.81 24.31 5.09
N THR A 34 3.24 25.46 4.74
CA THR A 34 3.60 26.79 5.31
C THR A 34 2.61 27.27 6.37
N LYS A 35 1.47 26.61 6.49
CA LYS A 35 0.40 26.94 7.43
C LYS A 35 -0.14 25.68 8.11
N PRO A 36 -0.76 25.81 9.31
CA PRO A 36 -1.44 24.69 9.95
C PRO A 36 -2.45 24.04 8.99
N SER A 37 -2.30 22.73 8.76
CA SER A 37 -3.03 22.03 7.71
C SER A 37 -3.39 20.60 8.11
N ILE A 38 -4.43 20.07 7.49
CA ILE A 38 -4.67 18.63 7.39
C ILE A 38 -3.92 18.14 6.16
N ALA A 39 -2.99 17.21 6.34
CA ALA A 39 -2.27 16.59 5.23
C ALA A 39 -3.07 15.41 4.66
N VAL A 40 -3.16 15.33 3.33
CA VAL A 40 -3.80 14.21 2.63
C VAL A 40 -2.73 13.49 1.84
N MET A 41 -2.52 12.21 2.12
CA MET A 41 -1.59 11.35 1.39
C MET A 41 -2.28 10.18 0.75
N ASP A 42 -1.72 9.68 -0.33
CA ASP A 42 -2.25 8.53 -1.07
C ASP A 42 -1.45 7.26 -0.81
N ILE A 43 -2.17 6.14 -0.64
CA ILE A 43 -1.64 4.79 -0.75
C ILE A 43 -2.45 4.07 -1.82
N SER A 44 -1.84 3.88 -3.00
CA SER A 44 -2.54 3.37 -4.18
C SER A 44 -1.85 2.15 -4.78
N GLY A 45 -2.63 1.27 -5.41
CA GLY A 45 -2.14 0.05 -6.05
C GLY A 45 -1.78 -1.06 -5.06
N GLN A 46 -1.07 -2.07 -5.55
CA GLN A 46 -0.66 -3.21 -4.73
C GLN A 46 0.43 -2.83 -3.72
N ILE A 47 0.29 -3.29 -2.48
CA ILE A 47 1.23 -3.03 -1.38
C ILE A 47 2.31 -4.12 -1.39
N PHE A 48 3.44 -3.89 -2.04
CA PHE A 48 4.61 -4.78 -2.00
C PHE A 48 5.72 -4.28 -1.09
N ASP A 49 5.71 -2.99 -0.77
CA ASP A 49 6.73 -2.29 0.00
C ASP A 49 6.07 -1.24 0.90
N SER A 50 6.59 -1.05 2.09
CA SER A 50 6.09 -0.08 3.07
C SER A 50 6.89 1.21 3.11
N SER A 51 8.11 1.21 2.56
CA SER A 51 9.13 2.25 2.80
C SER A 51 8.65 3.64 2.38
N SER A 52 8.07 3.75 1.18
CA SER A 52 7.59 5.04 0.66
C SER A 52 6.46 5.64 1.48
N ALA A 53 5.49 4.80 1.88
CA ALA A 53 4.37 5.22 2.72
C ALA A 53 4.86 5.64 4.12
N ILE A 54 5.74 4.84 4.72
CA ILE A 54 6.32 5.13 6.06
C ILE A 54 7.19 6.39 6.02
N GLU A 55 8.00 6.58 4.97
CA GLU A 55 8.80 7.81 4.83
C GLU A 55 7.90 9.06 4.76
N THR A 56 6.81 8.99 4.00
CA THR A 56 5.83 10.08 3.93
C THR A 56 5.18 10.33 5.29
N LEU A 57 4.67 9.29 5.93
CA LEU A 57 4.06 9.37 7.27
C LEU A 57 5.06 9.94 8.30
N LYS A 58 6.34 9.56 8.23
CA LYS A 58 7.40 10.10 9.10
C LYS A 58 7.61 11.59 8.89
N LYS A 59 7.59 12.08 7.66
CA LYS A 59 7.68 13.52 7.35
C LYS A 59 6.47 14.27 7.93
N LEU A 60 5.26 13.72 7.77
CA LEU A 60 4.04 14.31 8.30
C LEU A 60 4.01 14.30 9.83
N LYS A 61 4.45 13.21 10.47
CA LYS A 61 4.59 13.10 11.92
C LYS A 61 5.45 14.22 12.49
N ASN A 62 6.61 14.46 11.87
CA ASN A 62 7.62 15.40 12.35
C ASN A 62 7.34 16.87 11.97
N ASN A 63 6.36 17.13 11.11
CA ASN A 63 6.01 18.50 10.73
C ASN A 63 5.02 19.10 11.75
N PRO A 64 5.40 20.15 12.50
CA PRO A 64 4.52 20.77 13.51
C PRO A 64 3.30 21.48 12.92
N LEU A 65 3.32 21.81 11.63
CA LEU A 65 2.19 22.45 10.94
C LEU A 65 1.13 21.41 10.46
N VAL A 66 1.42 20.12 10.54
CA VAL A 66 0.44 19.07 10.26
C VAL A 66 -0.36 18.79 11.53
N GLU A 67 -1.63 19.19 11.53
CA GLU A 67 -2.55 19.03 12.65
C GLU A 67 -3.31 17.69 12.63
N GLY A 68 -3.43 17.08 11.45
CA GLY A 68 -4.05 15.78 11.24
C GLY A 68 -3.70 15.23 9.87
N VAL A 69 -3.94 13.94 9.67
CA VAL A 69 -3.61 13.25 8.43
C VAL A 69 -4.82 12.49 7.91
N ILE A 70 -5.09 12.63 6.61
CA ILE A 70 -6.01 11.77 5.89
C ILE A 70 -5.18 10.85 4.99
N VAL A 71 -5.35 9.56 5.17
CA VAL A 71 -4.77 8.54 4.29
C VAL A 71 -5.84 8.10 3.30
N ARG A 72 -5.70 8.52 2.03
CA ARG A 72 -6.55 7.99 0.96
C ARG A 72 -6.01 6.62 0.55
N VAL A 73 -6.85 5.61 0.65
CA VAL A 73 -6.47 4.22 0.33
C VAL A 73 -7.24 3.77 -0.90
N ASP A 74 -6.52 3.52 -2.00
CA ASP A 74 -7.08 2.93 -3.22
C ASP A 74 -6.23 1.72 -3.63
N SER A 75 -6.40 0.61 -2.89
CA SER A 75 -5.53 -0.56 -2.94
C SER A 75 -6.31 -1.87 -2.77
N PRO A 76 -6.06 -2.87 -3.61
CA PRO A 76 -6.59 -4.23 -3.42
C PRO A 76 -5.88 -4.99 -2.29
N GLY A 77 -4.86 -4.40 -1.66
CA GLY A 77 -3.98 -5.03 -0.70
C GLY A 77 -2.62 -5.41 -1.28
N GLY A 78 -1.97 -6.41 -0.69
CA GLY A 78 -0.63 -6.84 -1.11
C GLY A 78 0.06 -7.73 -0.09
N ALA A 79 1.38 -7.59 0.03
CA ALA A 79 2.18 -8.40 0.95
C ALA A 79 1.80 -8.13 2.41
N VAL A 80 1.76 -9.20 3.21
CA VAL A 80 1.32 -9.16 4.61
C VAL A 80 2.19 -8.21 5.43
N THR A 81 3.50 -8.43 5.46
CA THR A 81 4.43 -7.65 6.30
C THR A 81 4.41 -6.14 5.97
N PRO A 82 4.54 -5.69 4.71
CA PRO A 82 4.41 -4.26 4.40
C PRO A 82 3.07 -3.65 4.83
N SER A 83 1.96 -4.39 4.69
CA SER A 83 0.65 -3.91 5.13
C SER A 83 0.58 -3.76 6.65
N MET A 84 1.16 -4.69 7.41
CA MET A 84 1.27 -4.61 8.87
C MET A 84 2.15 -3.44 9.32
N GLU A 85 3.29 -3.22 8.69
CA GLU A 85 4.19 -2.11 9.01
C GLU A 85 3.51 -0.74 8.80
N ILE A 86 2.76 -0.60 7.69
CA ILE A 86 2.01 0.65 7.43
C ILE A 86 0.88 0.82 8.46
N TYR A 87 0.13 -0.25 8.76
CA TYR A 87 -0.90 -0.25 9.80
C TYR A 87 -0.33 0.23 11.14
N ASP A 88 0.75 -0.39 11.60
CA ASP A 88 1.40 -0.06 12.87
C ASP A 88 1.90 1.39 12.89
N TYR A 89 2.43 1.87 11.77
CA TYR A 89 2.91 3.24 11.70
C TYR A 89 1.77 4.26 11.76
N ILE A 90 0.65 4.01 11.06
CA ILE A 90 -0.55 4.83 11.12
C ILE A 90 -1.11 4.85 12.55
N LEU A 91 -1.25 3.68 13.17
CA LEU A 91 -1.76 3.53 14.53
C LEU A 91 -0.96 4.34 15.55
N ASN A 92 0.37 4.42 15.37
CA ASN A 92 1.31 5.08 16.28
C ASN A 92 1.80 6.44 15.75
N LEU A 93 1.05 7.09 14.86
CA LEU A 93 1.47 8.36 14.26
C LEU A 93 1.57 9.48 15.29
N GLY A 94 0.74 9.48 16.32
CA GLY A 94 0.69 10.51 17.37
C GLY A 94 -0.02 11.80 16.93
N LYS A 95 -0.78 11.75 15.84
CA LYS A 95 -1.68 12.81 15.35
C LYS A 95 -3.01 12.17 14.97
N PRO A 96 -4.13 12.90 14.92
CA PRO A 96 -5.39 12.37 14.37
C PRO A 96 -5.21 11.86 12.94
N VAL A 97 -5.63 10.62 12.69
CA VAL A 97 -5.58 10.01 11.36
C VAL A 97 -6.97 9.51 10.96
N TYR A 98 -7.44 9.91 9.78
CA TYR A 98 -8.63 9.31 9.17
C TYR A 98 -8.22 8.59 7.89
N ALA A 99 -8.77 7.39 7.68
CA ALA A 99 -8.63 6.67 6.42
C ALA A 99 -9.86 6.99 5.55
N ALA A 100 -9.61 7.31 4.29
CA ALA A 100 -10.65 7.54 3.29
C ALA A 100 -10.43 6.58 2.11
N MET A 101 -11.32 5.60 2.00
CA MET A 101 -11.22 4.57 0.98
C MET A 101 -11.65 5.11 -0.39
N GLY A 102 -10.87 4.80 -1.42
CA GLY A 102 -11.15 5.11 -2.82
C GLY A 102 -12.11 4.10 -3.46
N SER A 103 -11.84 3.75 -4.71
CA SER A 103 -12.63 2.74 -5.43
C SER A 103 -12.51 1.36 -4.77
N VAL A 104 -11.30 1.00 -4.34
CA VAL A 104 -10.98 -0.26 -3.68
C VAL A 104 -10.10 0.00 -2.46
N ALA A 105 -10.47 -0.55 -1.31
CA ALA A 105 -9.59 -0.61 -0.13
C ALA A 105 -9.86 -1.95 0.57
N ALA A 106 -9.29 -3.02 0.03
CA ALA A 106 -9.60 -4.38 0.42
C ALA A 106 -8.36 -5.12 0.90
N SER A 107 -8.55 -6.17 1.70
CA SER A 107 -7.48 -7.01 2.22
C SER A 107 -6.40 -6.19 2.95
N GLY A 108 -5.13 -6.16 2.48
CA GLY A 108 -4.09 -5.28 3.02
C GLY A 108 -4.48 -3.79 3.00
N GLY A 109 -5.28 -3.32 2.01
CA GLY A 109 -5.83 -1.97 1.96
C GLY A 109 -6.84 -1.70 3.08
N TYR A 110 -7.66 -2.68 3.43
CA TYR A 110 -8.53 -2.60 4.61
C TYR A 110 -7.71 -2.62 5.90
N LEU A 111 -6.69 -3.50 5.99
CA LEU A 111 -5.82 -3.59 7.16
C LEU A 111 -5.15 -2.25 7.49
N ILE A 112 -4.53 -1.59 6.51
CA ILE A 112 -3.88 -0.29 6.77
C ILE A 112 -4.88 0.77 7.22
N SER A 113 -6.12 0.72 6.69
CA SER A 113 -7.19 1.63 7.10
C SER A 113 -7.60 1.45 8.56
N LEU A 114 -7.45 0.24 9.12
CA LEU A 114 -7.72 -0.05 10.54
C LEU A 114 -6.76 0.68 11.49
N GLY A 115 -5.59 1.14 11.02
CA GLY A 115 -4.67 1.97 11.81
C GLY A 115 -5.22 3.37 12.14
N ALA A 116 -6.19 3.86 11.37
CA ALA A 116 -6.77 5.19 11.53
C ALA A 116 -7.80 5.26 12.66
N ASP A 117 -8.04 6.48 13.19
CA ASP A 117 -9.06 6.74 14.22
C ASP A 117 -10.48 6.62 13.67
N SER A 118 -10.66 6.90 12.37
CA SER A 118 -11.95 6.81 11.69
C SER A 118 -11.77 6.41 10.23
N ILE A 119 -12.71 5.60 9.72
CA ILE A 119 -12.67 5.05 8.36
C ILE A 119 -13.89 5.53 7.59
N TYR A 120 -13.65 6.15 6.45
CA TYR A 120 -14.64 6.66 5.50
C TYR A 120 -14.59 5.86 4.20
N ALA A 121 -15.74 5.61 3.60
CA ALA A 121 -15.84 5.01 2.28
C ALA A 121 -17.06 5.54 1.53
N GLU A 122 -16.99 5.62 0.21
CA GLU A 122 -18.18 5.85 -0.60
C GLU A 122 -19.10 4.61 -0.55
N PRO A 123 -20.42 4.77 -0.71
CA PRO A 123 -21.34 3.63 -0.70
C PRO A 123 -20.97 2.50 -1.66
N SER A 124 -20.31 2.83 -2.77
CA SER A 124 -19.88 1.92 -3.84
C SER A 124 -18.44 1.42 -3.70
N THR A 125 -17.65 1.93 -2.76
CA THR A 125 -16.28 1.43 -2.48
C THR A 125 -16.29 -0.07 -2.25
N ILE A 126 -15.33 -0.78 -2.83
CA ILE A 126 -15.10 -2.19 -2.55
C ILE A 126 -14.08 -2.33 -1.42
N THR A 127 -14.46 -3.03 -0.35
CA THR A 127 -13.61 -3.23 0.83
C THR A 127 -13.80 -4.64 1.43
N GLY A 128 -13.26 -4.88 2.63
CA GLY A 128 -13.28 -6.21 3.25
C GLY A 128 -12.18 -7.10 2.69
N SER A 129 -12.53 -8.25 2.10
CA SER A 129 -11.55 -9.28 1.70
C SER A 129 -10.59 -9.61 2.84
N ILE A 130 -11.17 -9.82 4.05
CA ILE A 130 -10.40 -10.13 5.25
C ILE A 130 -9.98 -11.59 5.17
N GLY A 131 -8.71 -11.80 4.83
CA GLY A 131 -8.15 -13.12 4.61
C GLY A 131 -6.70 -13.07 4.13
N VAL A 132 -6.09 -14.24 4.04
CA VAL A 132 -4.72 -14.44 3.54
C VAL A 132 -4.75 -15.52 2.49
N ILE A 133 -4.05 -15.30 1.37
CA ILE A 133 -3.88 -16.30 0.32
C ILE A 133 -2.39 -16.56 0.08
N MET A 134 -2.09 -17.79 -0.36
CA MET A 134 -0.79 -18.17 -0.89
C MET A 134 -0.99 -18.84 -2.24
N ASN A 135 -0.61 -18.15 -3.31
CA ASN A 135 -0.70 -18.70 -4.67
C ASN A 135 0.58 -19.46 -5.00
N LEU A 136 0.44 -20.75 -5.31
CA LEU A 136 1.52 -21.64 -5.69
C LEU A 136 1.19 -22.30 -7.04
N VAL A 137 2.12 -22.21 -7.98
CA VAL A 137 1.96 -22.84 -9.30
C VAL A 137 2.72 -24.16 -9.32
N ASN A 138 2.07 -25.25 -9.78
CA ASN A 138 2.73 -26.51 -10.02
C ASN A 138 3.01 -26.67 -11.51
N THR A 139 4.27 -26.85 -11.86
CA THR A 139 4.74 -27.01 -13.25
C THR A 139 5.33 -28.40 -13.52
N GLN A 140 5.21 -29.33 -12.59
CA GLN A 140 5.82 -30.67 -12.68
C GLN A 140 5.48 -31.38 -14.00
N GLU A 141 4.20 -31.48 -14.33
CA GLU A 141 3.75 -32.18 -15.54
C GLU A 141 4.27 -31.48 -16.84
N LEU A 142 4.39 -30.16 -16.83
CA LEU A 142 4.97 -29.42 -17.95
C LEU A 142 6.46 -29.75 -18.10
N MET A 143 7.20 -29.76 -16.99
CA MET A 143 8.61 -30.10 -16.98
C MET A 143 8.84 -31.54 -17.46
N ASP A 144 8.03 -32.47 -17.02
CA ASP A 144 8.08 -33.86 -17.46
C ASP A 144 7.86 -34.00 -18.98
N LYS A 145 6.90 -33.25 -19.56
CA LYS A 145 6.62 -33.26 -21.01
C LYS A 145 7.77 -32.74 -21.86
N ILE A 146 8.55 -31.79 -21.34
CA ILE A 146 9.70 -31.22 -22.06
C ILE A 146 11.03 -31.89 -21.67
N GLY A 147 10.99 -32.96 -20.87
CA GLY A 147 12.18 -33.74 -20.48
C GLY A 147 13.08 -33.09 -19.45
N VAL A 148 12.61 -32.08 -18.72
CA VAL A 148 13.34 -31.40 -17.64
C VAL A 148 13.03 -32.07 -16.31
N LYS A 149 14.08 -32.46 -15.57
CA LYS A 149 13.95 -33.05 -14.23
C LYS A 149 14.58 -32.16 -13.18
N SER A 150 13.83 -31.81 -12.16
CA SER A 150 14.35 -31.10 -10.98
C SER A 150 14.91 -32.11 -9.98
N VAL A 151 16.16 -31.91 -9.55
CA VAL A 151 16.79 -32.69 -8.47
C VAL A 151 17.05 -31.75 -7.30
N VAL A 152 16.38 -32.00 -6.17
CA VAL A 152 16.51 -31.14 -4.98
C VAL A 152 17.25 -31.89 -3.88
N LEU A 153 18.39 -31.35 -3.44
CA LEU A 153 19.07 -31.76 -2.22
C LEU A 153 18.68 -30.79 -1.11
N LYS A 154 18.09 -31.31 -0.05
CA LYS A 154 17.52 -30.48 1.03
C LYS A 154 17.96 -30.95 2.41
N SER A 155 18.24 -30.00 3.31
CA SER A 155 18.64 -30.27 4.68
C SER A 155 17.47 -30.56 5.63
N GLY A 156 16.23 -30.36 5.19
CA GLY A 156 15.03 -30.58 5.99
C GLY A 156 13.84 -30.93 5.12
N ALA A 157 12.91 -31.70 5.66
CA ALA A 157 11.77 -32.31 4.94
C ALA A 157 10.93 -31.25 4.20
N TYR A 158 10.73 -30.08 4.79
CA TYR A 158 9.82 -29.03 4.30
C TYR A 158 10.53 -27.88 3.56
N LYS A 159 11.86 -27.95 3.31
CA LYS A 159 12.60 -26.87 2.64
C LYS A 159 12.14 -26.59 1.21
N ASP A 160 11.49 -27.53 0.58
CA ASP A 160 10.92 -27.44 -0.75
C ASP A 160 9.38 -27.56 -0.77
N ALA A 161 8.73 -27.32 0.39
CA ALA A 161 7.29 -27.21 0.45
C ALA A 161 6.85 -26.01 -0.42
N GLY A 162 5.87 -26.26 -1.30
CA GLY A 162 5.45 -25.25 -2.30
C GLY A 162 6.31 -25.18 -3.55
N SER A 163 7.31 -26.08 -3.75
CA SER A 163 8.08 -26.15 -4.97
C SER A 163 7.18 -26.36 -6.19
N PRO A 164 7.38 -25.60 -7.29
CA PRO A 164 6.63 -25.79 -8.52
C PRO A 164 6.99 -27.10 -9.25
N ALA A 165 8.12 -27.73 -8.89
CA ALA A 165 8.67 -28.87 -9.60
C ALA A 165 8.21 -30.24 -9.06
N ARG A 166 7.38 -30.25 -8.03
CA ARG A 166 6.75 -31.46 -7.49
C ARG A 166 5.37 -31.19 -6.93
N GLN A 167 4.56 -32.24 -6.83
CA GLN A 167 3.30 -32.13 -6.12
C GLN A 167 3.55 -31.96 -4.62
N MET A 168 2.70 -31.17 -3.98
CA MET A 168 2.70 -31.03 -2.53
C MET A 168 2.13 -32.27 -1.86
N THR A 169 2.79 -32.71 -0.81
CA THR A 169 2.26 -33.75 0.11
C THR A 169 1.22 -33.12 1.05
N GLU A 170 0.41 -33.92 1.70
CA GLU A 170 -0.53 -33.44 2.73
C GLU A 170 0.20 -32.79 3.92
N GLN A 171 1.43 -33.26 4.23
CA GLN A 171 2.26 -32.61 5.25
C GLN A 171 2.76 -31.23 4.83
N ASP A 172 3.17 -31.05 3.55
CA ASP A 172 3.53 -29.73 3.02
C ASP A 172 2.34 -28.77 3.13
N LYS A 173 1.15 -29.22 2.70
CA LYS A 173 -0.08 -28.41 2.77
C LYS A 173 -0.39 -28.02 4.21
N LYS A 174 -0.25 -28.96 5.15
CA LYS A 174 -0.50 -28.69 6.57
C LYS A 174 0.41 -27.61 7.11
N VAL A 175 1.72 -27.73 6.89
CA VAL A 175 2.70 -26.75 7.40
C VAL A 175 2.46 -25.36 6.80
N LEU A 176 2.18 -25.27 5.49
CA LEU A 176 1.91 -23.99 4.85
C LEU A 176 0.57 -23.40 5.31
N ASN A 177 -0.45 -24.24 5.49
CA ASN A 177 -1.75 -23.81 6.00
C ASN A 177 -1.67 -23.33 7.46
N ASP A 178 -0.87 -23.95 8.31
CA ASP A 178 -0.67 -23.51 9.70
C ASP A 178 -0.09 -22.08 9.73
N VAL A 179 0.89 -21.77 8.86
CA VAL A 179 1.46 -20.41 8.73
C VAL A 179 0.42 -19.42 8.19
N LEU A 180 -0.36 -19.82 7.17
CA LEU A 180 -1.40 -18.98 6.58
C LEU A 180 -2.47 -18.65 7.62
N MET A 181 -2.91 -19.64 8.40
CA MET A 181 -3.92 -19.44 9.44
C MET A 181 -3.41 -18.58 10.59
N ASP A 182 -2.13 -18.64 10.95
CA ASP A 182 -1.56 -17.72 11.94
C ASP A 182 -1.65 -16.26 11.47
N MET A 183 -1.25 -15.98 10.21
CA MET A 183 -1.39 -14.66 9.62
C MET A 183 -2.87 -14.19 9.53
N TYR A 184 -3.77 -15.11 9.21
CA TYR A 184 -5.22 -14.83 9.19
C TYR A 184 -5.73 -14.43 10.57
N TYR A 185 -5.32 -15.12 11.62
CA TYR A 185 -5.72 -14.78 12.98
C TYR A 185 -5.14 -13.43 13.42
N GLN A 186 -3.91 -13.10 13.06
CA GLN A 186 -3.35 -11.77 13.30
C GLN A 186 -4.23 -10.69 12.67
N PHE A 187 -4.69 -10.88 11.42
CA PHE A 187 -5.57 -9.91 10.76
C PHE A 187 -6.93 -9.81 11.48
N THR A 188 -7.57 -10.95 11.76
CA THR A 188 -8.89 -10.94 12.42
C THR A 188 -8.83 -10.36 13.83
N ASP A 189 -7.77 -10.59 14.58
CA ASP A 189 -7.57 -10.01 15.92
C ASP A 189 -7.46 -8.47 15.86
N ILE A 190 -6.78 -7.94 14.85
CA ILE A 190 -6.74 -6.50 14.59
C ILE A 190 -8.14 -5.97 14.30
N VAL A 191 -8.93 -6.66 13.46
CA VAL A 191 -10.31 -6.26 13.17
C VAL A 191 -11.15 -6.25 14.44
N ILE A 192 -11.09 -7.29 15.26
CA ILE A 192 -11.79 -7.37 16.56
C ILE A 192 -11.42 -6.17 17.42
N GLN A 193 -10.14 -5.92 17.59
CA GLN A 193 -9.65 -4.84 18.44
C GLN A 193 -10.05 -3.45 17.92
N ARG A 194 -9.83 -3.21 16.64
CA ARG A 194 -10.02 -1.87 16.05
C ARG A 194 -11.48 -1.52 15.77
N ARG A 195 -12.31 -2.54 15.54
CA ARG A 195 -13.75 -2.34 15.30
C ARG A 195 -14.62 -2.55 16.55
N GLY A 196 -14.07 -3.14 17.62
CA GLY A 196 -14.83 -3.46 18.84
C GLY A 196 -15.94 -4.48 18.58
N LEU A 197 -15.77 -5.34 17.59
CA LEU A 197 -16.75 -6.37 17.22
C LEU A 197 -16.47 -7.67 17.98
N ALA A 198 -17.54 -8.41 18.30
CA ALA A 198 -17.39 -9.74 18.87
C ALA A 198 -16.64 -10.67 17.91
N LYS A 199 -15.81 -11.58 18.45
CA LYS A 199 -15.00 -12.52 17.68
C LYS A 199 -15.84 -13.33 16.69
N GLU A 200 -16.97 -13.84 17.14
CA GLU A 200 -17.91 -14.63 16.33
C GLU A 200 -18.42 -13.85 15.13
N LYS A 201 -18.72 -12.55 15.34
CA LYS A 201 -19.15 -11.66 14.27
C LYS A 201 -18.03 -11.43 13.24
N VAL A 202 -16.81 -11.18 13.72
CA VAL A 202 -15.65 -10.98 12.83
C VAL A 202 -15.38 -12.24 12.03
N MET A 203 -15.40 -13.43 12.65
CA MET A 203 -15.18 -14.70 11.95
C MET A 203 -16.23 -14.97 10.86
N GLN A 204 -17.48 -14.50 11.03
CA GLN A 204 -18.52 -14.58 9.99
C GLN A 204 -18.28 -13.61 8.83
N LEU A 205 -17.60 -12.48 9.08
CA LEU A 205 -17.32 -11.44 8.09
C LEU A 205 -15.99 -11.65 7.38
N ALA A 206 -15.09 -12.44 7.97
CA ALA A 206 -13.71 -12.61 7.55
C ALA A 206 -13.48 -13.92 6.77
N ASP A 207 -14.38 -14.27 5.86
CA ASP A 207 -14.25 -15.44 5.00
C ASP A 207 -13.63 -15.13 3.64
N GLY A 208 -13.02 -13.94 3.51
CA GLY A 208 -12.39 -13.49 2.29
C GLY A 208 -13.32 -12.72 1.34
N ARG A 209 -14.63 -12.64 1.64
CA ARG A 209 -15.57 -11.90 0.77
C ARG A 209 -15.34 -10.40 0.80
N VAL A 210 -15.73 -9.74 -0.28
CA VAL A 210 -15.74 -8.28 -0.39
C VAL A 210 -17.10 -7.71 0.03
N TYR A 211 -17.10 -6.44 0.40
CA TYR A 211 -18.27 -5.66 0.78
C TYR A 211 -18.27 -4.34 0.01
N THR A 212 -19.47 -3.82 -0.27
CA THR A 212 -19.57 -2.39 -0.63
C THR A 212 -19.36 -1.55 0.63
N GLY A 213 -18.99 -0.26 0.48
CA GLY A 213 -18.86 0.65 1.61
C GLY A 213 -20.13 0.70 2.47
N ARG A 214 -21.33 0.67 1.83
CA ARG A 214 -22.60 0.59 2.54
C ARG A 214 -22.72 -0.68 3.38
N MET A 215 -22.42 -1.83 2.82
CA MET A 215 -22.44 -3.12 3.55
C MET A 215 -21.39 -3.14 4.67
N ALA A 216 -20.21 -2.58 4.42
CA ALA A 216 -19.16 -2.49 5.42
C ALA A 216 -19.58 -1.62 6.61
N GLN A 217 -20.24 -0.49 6.37
CA GLN A 217 -20.78 0.34 7.45
C GLN A 217 -21.86 -0.40 8.24
N GLN A 218 -22.81 -1.05 7.57
CA GLN A 218 -23.87 -1.84 8.23
C GLN A 218 -23.34 -2.97 9.10
N ASN A 219 -22.18 -3.55 8.70
CA ASN A 219 -21.51 -4.61 9.46
C ASN A 219 -20.56 -4.08 10.54
N GLY A 220 -20.35 -2.77 10.64
CA GLY A 220 -19.43 -2.16 11.61
C GLY A 220 -17.97 -2.19 11.19
N LEU A 221 -17.67 -2.55 9.94
CA LEU A 221 -16.30 -2.59 9.42
C LEU A 221 -15.70 -1.21 9.13
N ILE A 222 -16.54 -0.20 8.89
CA ILE A 222 -16.14 1.20 8.73
C ILE A 222 -17.03 2.12 9.58
N ASN A 223 -16.64 3.40 9.73
CA ASN A 223 -17.35 4.35 10.56
C ASN A 223 -18.39 5.15 9.76
N HIS A 224 -18.00 5.71 8.62
CA HIS A 224 -18.81 6.70 7.91
C HIS A 224 -18.88 6.41 6.41
N LEU A 225 -20.01 6.80 5.81
CA LEU A 225 -20.09 6.93 4.35
C LEU A 225 -19.70 8.35 3.97
N GLY A 226 -18.88 8.47 2.92
CA GLY A 226 -18.44 9.74 2.35
C GLY A 226 -17.02 9.70 1.82
N SER A 227 -16.66 10.76 1.10
CA SER A 227 -15.35 10.94 0.49
C SER A 227 -14.29 11.42 1.49
N TRP A 228 -13.05 11.49 1.04
CA TRP A 228 -11.97 12.09 1.81
C TRP A 228 -12.20 13.57 2.16
N ARG A 229 -12.99 14.30 1.34
CA ARG A 229 -13.36 15.71 1.63
C ARG A 229 -14.25 15.78 2.86
N LYS A 230 -15.24 14.89 2.93
CA LYS A 230 -16.06 14.79 4.15
C LYS A 230 -15.21 14.42 5.37
N ALA A 231 -14.28 13.48 5.22
CA ALA A 231 -13.33 13.14 6.29
C ALA A 231 -12.50 14.36 6.74
N ALA A 232 -12.10 15.23 5.78
CA ALA A 232 -11.38 16.46 6.10
C ALA A 232 -12.24 17.46 6.86
N ASP A 233 -13.49 17.65 6.45
CA ASP A 233 -14.41 18.56 7.14
C ASP A 233 -14.72 18.05 8.55
N ASP A 234 -15.03 16.76 8.73
CA ASP A 234 -15.26 16.15 10.03
C ASP A 234 -14.01 16.21 10.94
N MET A 235 -12.81 16.17 10.37
CA MET A 235 -11.55 16.35 11.12
C MET A 235 -11.37 17.81 11.56
N LYS A 236 -11.70 18.80 10.72
CA LYS A 236 -11.70 20.23 11.11
C LYS A 236 -12.65 20.47 12.27
N ASP A 237 -13.84 19.90 12.22
CA ASP A 237 -14.84 20.02 13.28
C ASP A 237 -14.33 19.39 14.58
N LYS A 238 -13.77 18.18 14.51
CA LYS A 238 -13.18 17.50 15.69
C LYS A 238 -12.05 18.28 16.32
N LEU A 239 -11.23 18.95 15.51
CA LEU A 239 -10.11 19.79 15.97
C LEU A 239 -10.56 21.18 16.43
N ASN A 240 -11.84 21.57 16.26
CA ASN A 240 -12.36 22.91 16.46
C ASN A 240 -11.57 23.99 15.67
N LYS A 241 -11.16 23.64 14.45
CA LYS A 241 -10.35 24.49 13.57
C LYS A 241 -10.95 24.55 12.16
N PRO A 242 -12.07 25.21 11.93
CA PRO A 242 -12.80 25.19 10.64
C PRO A 242 -12.00 25.77 9.47
N ASN A 243 -11.02 26.62 9.75
CA ASN A 243 -10.20 27.31 8.76
C ASN A 243 -8.88 26.57 8.44
N LEU A 244 -8.68 25.33 8.92
CA LEU A 244 -7.51 24.56 8.54
C LEU A 244 -7.47 24.36 7.02
N GLU A 245 -6.31 24.64 6.44
CA GLU A 245 -6.07 24.31 5.03
C GLU A 245 -5.96 22.78 4.86
N VAL A 246 -6.26 22.33 3.66
CA VAL A 246 -6.05 20.92 3.28
C VAL A 246 -4.89 20.89 2.29
N TYR A 247 -3.85 20.18 2.65
CA TYR A 247 -2.65 20.03 1.85
C TYR A 247 -2.57 18.60 1.28
N GLU A 248 -2.71 18.47 -0.03
CA GLU A 248 -2.51 17.19 -0.70
C GLU A 248 -1.02 16.94 -0.92
N VAL A 249 -0.48 15.91 -0.28
CA VAL A 249 0.92 15.52 -0.37
C VAL A 249 1.20 15.00 -1.79
N PRO A 250 2.18 15.57 -2.52
CA PRO A 250 2.52 15.04 -3.83
C PRO A 250 2.95 13.58 -3.77
N ALA A 251 2.45 12.78 -4.69
CA ALA A 251 2.89 11.39 -4.81
C ALA A 251 4.41 11.35 -5.06
N PRO A 252 5.14 10.42 -4.44
CA PRO A 252 6.57 10.28 -4.68
C PRO A 252 6.80 9.95 -6.16
N LYS A 253 7.46 10.87 -6.88
CA LYS A 253 7.81 10.65 -8.29
C LYS A 253 8.77 9.47 -8.38
N THR A 254 8.47 8.50 -9.21
CA THR A 254 9.37 7.40 -9.51
C THR A 254 10.64 7.94 -10.18
N MET A 255 11.75 7.21 -10.05
CA MET A 255 13.03 7.62 -10.70
C MET A 255 12.87 7.76 -12.22
N LEU A 256 11.98 6.97 -12.82
CA LEU A 256 11.65 7.03 -14.23
C LEU A 256 10.84 8.30 -14.59
N GLU A 257 9.89 8.69 -13.75
CA GLU A 257 9.14 9.96 -13.89
C GLU A 257 10.04 11.17 -13.71
N LYS A 258 11.02 11.11 -12.81
CA LYS A 258 12.07 12.14 -12.67
C LYS A 258 12.96 12.24 -13.91
N LEU A 259 13.16 11.14 -14.65
CA LEU A 259 13.95 11.10 -15.87
C LEU A 259 13.12 11.35 -17.14
N THR A 260 11.81 11.14 -17.09
CA THR A 260 10.92 11.17 -18.26
C THR A 260 9.80 12.20 -18.16
N GLU A 261 10.00 13.33 -17.49
CA GLU A 261 9.07 14.46 -17.63
C GLU A 261 8.83 14.87 -19.13
N THR A 262 9.37 14.11 -20.07
CA THR A 262 9.32 14.40 -21.50
C THR A 262 8.78 13.27 -22.38
N SER A 263 8.30 12.13 -21.87
CA SER A 263 7.65 11.18 -22.78
C SER A 263 6.61 10.30 -22.09
N SER A 264 5.39 10.52 -22.56
CA SER A 264 4.16 9.80 -22.29
C SER A 264 4.27 8.27 -22.46
N LYS A 265 3.60 7.55 -21.56
CA LYS A 265 2.88 6.28 -21.73
C LYS A 265 3.58 5.18 -22.52
N THR A 266 4.10 4.18 -21.83
CA THR A 266 4.14 2.83 -22.36
C THR A 266 3.72 1.80 -21.32
N GLU A 267 2.72 0.99 -21.69
CA GLU A 267 2.03 -0.02 -20.86
C GLU A 267 2.82 -1.32 -20.62
N LEU A 268 4.12 -1.36 -20.85
CA LEU A 268 4.92 -2.61 -20.79
C LEU A 268 5.40 -3.03 -19.40
N GLY A 269 5.17 -2.21 -18.37
CA GLY A 269 5.65 -2.52 -17.00
C GLY A 269 4.74 -3.39 -16.14
N LYS A 270 3.51 -3.65 -16.58
CA LYS A 270 2.47 -4.30 -15.75
C LYS A 270 2.46 -5.83 -15.77
N ILE A 271 3.27 -6.47 -16.63
CA ILE A 271 3.08 -7.90 -16.94
C ILE A 271 4.09 -8.84 -16.25
N ILE A 272 5.15 -8.36 -15.62
CA ILE A 272 6.18 -9.27 -15.07
C ILE A 272 6.49 -8.95 -13.61
N SER A 273 5.66 -9.39 -12.68
CA SER A 273 6.14 -9.79 -11.34
C SER A 273 5.13 -10.68 -10.62
N THR A 274 5.09 -11.94 -10.97
CA THR A 274 4.60 -12.98 -10.05
C THR A 274 5.65 -13.13 -8.94
N LYS A 275 5.54 -12.31 -7.91
CA LYS A 275 6.33 -12.53 -6.68
C LYS A 275 5.63 -13.60 -5.87
N THR A 276 6.33 -14.67 -5.57
CA THR A 276 5.86 -15.69 -4.62
C THR A 276 5.91 -15.13 -3.21
N GLY A 277 4.81 -15.21 -2.48
CA GLY A 277 4.74 -14.68 -1.11
C GLY A 277 3.36 -14.86 -0.48
N PHE A 278 3.23 -14.39 0.76
CA PHE A 278 1.94 -14.29 1.44
C PHE A 278 1.36 -12.90 1.20
N PHE A 279 0.09 -12.84 0.80
CA PHE A 279 -0.55 -11.60 0.41
C PHE A 279 -1.89 -11.41 1.12
N TYR A 280 -2.14 -10.16 1.52
CA TYR A 280 -3.46 -9.62 1.69
C TYR A 280 -3.87 -8.99 0.35
N LEU A 281 -4.54 -9.74 -0.50
CA LEU A 281 -4.95 -9.29 -1.84
C LEU A 281 -6.41 -9.62 -2.07
N ALA A 282 -7.17 -8.65 -2.57
CA ALA A 282 -8.48 -8.90 -3.16
C ALA A 282 -8.30 -9.16 -4.65
N GLU A 283 -8.60 -10.38 -5.09
CA GLU A 283 -8.74 -10.69 -6.50
C GLU A 283 -10.13 -10.26 -6.95
N ILE A 284 -10.20 -9.19 -7.74
CA ILE A 284 -11.44 -8.71 -8.37
C ILE A 284 -11.30 -9.01 -9.86
N TYR A 285 -12.06 -10.00 -10.33
CA TYR A 285 -12.15 -10.37 -11.73
C TYR A 285 -13.16 -9.50 -12.48
#